data_719d7b6a4706ac85c007a91728475137
#
_entry.id   719d7b6a4706ac85c007a91728475137
#
_cell.length_a   1.000
_cell.length_b   1.000
_cell.length_c   1.000
_cell.angle_alpha   90.00
_cell.angle_beta   90.00
_cell.angle_gamma   90.00
#
_symmetry.space_group_name_H-M   'P 1'
#
loop_
_entity.id
_entity.type
_entity.pdbx_description
1 polymer ?
#
loop_
_entity_poly.entity_id
_entity_poly.type
_entity_poly.pdbx_seq_one_letter_code
_entity_poly.pdbx_strand_id
1 'polypeptide(L)'
;MKRMKKLFVLLLAVVMMMGLSVTAFAAGDATIVINNANKNESYKAYKLFDMTTSGSDGNKTYSYFTKDEALKNELVADYHLTFTESAAGGTWYVKTTTSGAETVFVTTTTEGAEGTITAAELAVLLKDKVEAGEYNGKIVSSGTSVLSGNDTDGYTVTINGLDAGYYFVTTTMGSLCILDTTGEVDIEEKNEAPEVDKNATTSNENGTAQVGDTVNFTITITAKPGAENYVLHDQMSEGLTLNNNEDNPIIVKVGDAPLTEGEDYTVNYSPSIKEEDPNCVFEVTFAESYLNSITEDTVIVITYSATVNAQAVAGKDPETNQAILDYGDNSHVETEEGKTETYTYDFTLKKVDGDGTQLAGAQFKLYDKEEGGSPIQFIYSEATETYRVATADEIKVSGTTTDTITVGSAAVTGLAGKTYWLEEIVAPEGYNLLEDRVQVDFVTENAGEPLTLAESDLKDQEVENEAGSLLPSTGGMGTTLIYIAGAVLVIGAGVLLVVRRRMNAER
;
A
#
# COMPACT_ATOMS: atom_id res chain seq x y z
N MET A 1 -8.68 31.58 -59.98
CA MET A 1 -7.73 31.34 -58.87
C MET A 1 -7.77 29.92 -58.30
N LYS A 2 -8.91 29.26 -58.08
CA LYS A 2 -8.96 27.88 -57.54
C LYS A 2 -8.31 26.80 -58.47
N ARG A 3 -8.34 27.00 -59.81
CA ARG A 3 -7.70 26.06 -60.73
C ARG A 3 -6.19 26.21 -60.82
N MET A 4 -5.64 27.40 -60.56
CA MET A 4 -4.20 27.61 -60.55
C MET A 4 -3.54 27.04 -59.28
N LYS A 5 -4.22 27.05 -58.10
CA LYS A 5 -3.68 26.44 -56.88
C LYS A 5 -3.58 24.91 -56.99
N LYS A 6 -4.56 24.24 -57.64
CA LYS A 6 -4.50 22.80 -57.87
C LYS A 6 -3.38 22.41 -58.86
N LEU A 7 -3.09 23.26 -59.87
CA LEU A 7 -1.99 23.02 -60.78
C LEU A 7 -0.62 23.19 -60.14
N PHE A 8 -0.50 24.10 -59.18
CA PHE A 8 0.76 24.35 -58.46
C PHE A 8 1.12 23.17 -57.50
N VAL A 9 0.12 22.63 -56.79
CA VAL A 9 0.31 21.44 -55.90
C VAL A 9 0.65 20.18 -56.73
N LEU A 10 -0.02 20.00 -57.87
CA LEU A 10 0.30 18.88 -58.78
C LEU A 10 1.67 19.05 -59.46
N LEU A 11 2.09 20.28 -59.76
CA LEU A 11 3.42 20.57 -60.34
C LEU A 11 4.54 20.35 -59.32
N LEU A 12 4.30 20.66 -58.04
CA LEU A 12 5.28 20.43 -56.96
C LEU A 12 5.46 18.91 -56.73
N ALA A 13 4.38 18.14 -56.76
CA ALA A 13 4.45 16.68 -56.64
C ALA A 13 5.15 16.02 -57.83
N VAL A 14 4.99 16.56 -59.07
CA VAL A 14 5.62 16.04 -60.26
C VAL A 14 7.10 16.45 -60.36
N VAL A 15 7.48 17.62 -59.87
CA VAL A 15 8.89 18.07 -59.87
C VAL A 15 9.74 17.26 -58.86
N MET A 16 9.15 16.74 -57.79
CA MET A 16 9.84 15.84 -56.88
C MET A 16 10.15 14.44 -57.45
N MET A 17 9.52 14.05 -58.56
CA MET A 17 9.76 12.74 -59.22
C MET A 17 10.88 12.77 -60.28
N MET A 18 11.46 13.93 -60.66
CA MET A 18 12.51 13.99 -61.65
C MET A 18 13.88 14.27 -61.03
N GLY A 19 14.59 13.19 -60.73
CA GLY A 19 16.05 13.13 -60.83
C GLY A 19 16.87 13.95 -59.80
N LEU A 20 16.53 13.88 -58.55
CA LEU A 20 17.44 14.35 -57.48
C LEU A 20 18.19 13.15 -56.89
N SER A 21 19.49 13.26 -56.70
CA SER A 21 20.31 12.27 -56.01
C SER A 21 19.75 12.08 -54.59
N VAL A 22 19.13 10.92 -54.37
CA VAL A 22 18.68 10.48 -53.05
C VAL A 22 19.95 10.24 -52.23
N THR A 23 20.24 11.07 -51.26
CA THR A 23 21.27 10.78 -50.29
C THR A 23 20.71 9.69 -49.38
N ALA A 24 21.27 8.48 -49.45
CA ALA A 24 21.00 7.46 -48.46
C ALA A 24 21.68 7.90 -47.14
N PHE A 25 20.95 7.86 -46.06
CA PHE A 25 21.53 7.99 -44.74
C PHE A 25 22.36 6.74 -44.42
N ALA A 26 23.40 6.87 -43.62
CA ALA A 26 24.09 5.71 -43.10
C ALA A 26 23.15 4.92 -42.17
N ALA A 27 23.19 3.59 -42.30
CA ALA A 27 22.35 2.72 -41.48
C ALA A 27 22.81 2.77 -40.01
N GLY A 28 21.88 2.95 -39.08
CA GLY A 28 22.16 2.91 -37.64
C GLY A 28 22.76 4.19 -37.03
N ASP A 29 22.80 5.30 -37.77
CA ASP A 29 23.40 6.56 -37.30
C ASP A 29 22.37 7.51 -36.60
N ALA A 30 21.11 7.17 -36.63
CA ALA A 30 20.07 7.98 -35.96
C ALA A 30 19.86 7.55 -34.50
N THR A 31 19.55 8.54 -33.69
CA THR A 31 19.37 8.38 -32.24
C THR A 31 18.18 9.19 -31.77
N ILE A 32 17.37 8.64 -30.89
CA ILE A 32 16.32 9.35 -30.16
C ILE A 32 16.76 9.47 -28.70
N VAL A 33 16.82 10.70 -28.19
CA VAL A 33 17.12 11.00 -26.79
C VAL A 33 15.84 11.44 -26.11
N ILE A 34 15.44 10.74 -25.05
CA ILE A 34 14.24 11.00 -24.28
C ILE A 34 14.68 11.58 -22.93
N ASN A 35 14.48 12.86 -22.75
CA ASN A 35 14.78 13.57 -21.52
C ASN A 35 13.62 13.42 -20.53
N ASN A 36 13.88 13.62 -19.24
CA ASN A 36 12.93 13.41 -18.13
C ASN A 36 12.30 12.01 -18.11
N ALA A 37 13.07 11.00 -18.56
CA ALA A 37 12.63 9.63 -18.58
C ALA A 37 12.40 9.08 -17.15
N ASN A 38 11.43 8.19 -17.00
CA ASN A 38 11.19 7.48 -15.74
C ASN A 38 12.03 6.20 -15.66
N LYS A 39 12.67 5.96 -14.52
CA LYS A 39 13.65 4.86 -14.36
C LYS A 39 13.06 3.45 -14.48
N ASN A 40 11.77 3.29 -14.16
CA ASN A 40 11.10 1.99 -14.15
C ASN A 40 10.33 1.71 -15.45
N GLU A 41 10.40 2.63 -16.42
CA GLU A 41 9.63 2.55 -17.64
C GLU A 41 10.42 1.97 -18.81
N SER A 42 9.72 1.30 -19.72
CA SER A 42 10.26 0.78 -20.97
C SER A 42 9.94 1.73 -22.11
N TYR A 43 10.96 2.07 -22.89
CA TYR A 43 10.85 2.97 -24.05
C TYR A 43 11.17 2.21 -25.32
N LYS A 44 10.27 2.30 -26.32
CA LYS A 44 10.43 1.59 -27.60
C LYS A 44 10.15 2.53 -28.77
N ALA A 45 10.99 2.44 -29.79
CA ALA A 45 10.77 3.14 -31.06
C ALA A 45 10.38 2.14 -32.14
N TYR A 46 9.30 2.42 -32.83
CA TYR A 46 8.77 1.59 -33.92
C TYR A 46 8.85 2.36 -35.22
N LYS A 47 9.57 1.82 -36.23
CA LYS A 47 9.70 2.47 -37.53
C LYS A 47 8.44 2.31 -38.34
N LEU A 48 7.75 3.41 -38.65
CA LEU A 48 6.56 3.41 -39.51
C LEU A 48 6.88 3.53 -41.00
N PHE A 49 7.81 4.44 -41.32
CA PHE A 49 8.18 4.72 -42.69
C PHE A 49 9.69 4.90 -42.82
N ASP A 50 10.21 4.48 -43.95
CA ASP A 50 11.51 4.91 -44.43
C ASP A 50 11.46 6.37 -44.88
N MET A 51 12.58 7.03 -44.95
CA MET A 51 12.68 8.44 -45.29
C MET A 51 13.71 8.68 -46.40
N THR A 52 13.40 9.62 -47.26
CA THR A 52 14.38 10.19 -48.20
C THR A 52 14.42 11.70 -48.05
N THR A 53 15.56 12.30 -48.39
CA THR A 53 15.70 13.75 -48.44
C THR A 53 15.99 14.23 -49.84
N SER A 54 15.52 15.42 -50.12
CA SER A 54 15.90 16.18 -51.32
C SER A 54 16.21 17.61 -50.99
N GLY A 55 17.08 18.27 -51.76
CA GLY A 55 17.52 19.64 -51.48
C GLY A 55 18.96 19.72 -50.98
N SER A 56 19.43 20.95 -50.73
CA SER A 56 20.76 21.24 -50.17
C SER A 56 20.64 21.67 -48.70
N ASP A 57 21.77 21.67 -47.97
CA ASP A 57 21.80 22.08 -46.56
C ASP A 57 21.16 23.47 -46.37
N GLY A 58 20.19 23.54 -45.47
CA GLY A 58 19.35 24.70 -45.18
C GLY A 58 17.99 24.71 -45.91
N ASN A 59 17.74 23.84 -46.91
CA ASN A 59 16.46 23.68 -47.63
C ASN A 59 16.17 22.20 -47.95
N LYS A 60 16.35 21.33 -46.97
CA LYS A 60 16.01 19.91 -47.14
C LYS A 60 14.50 19.70 -47.03
N THR A 61 13.96 18.89 -47.91
CA THR A 61 12.59 18.37 -47.85
C THR A 61 12.63 16.87 -47.62
N TYR A 62 11.76 16.38 -46.79
CA TYR A 62 11.65 14.98 -46.42
C TYR A 62 10.44 14.34 -47.08
N SER A 63 10.57 13.08 -47.45
CA SER A 63 9.47 12.27 -48.00
C SER A 63 9.52 10.90 -47.35
N TYR A 64 8.40 10.48 -46.81
CA TYR A 64 8.25 9.21 -46.08
C TYR A 64 7.60 8.16 -46.96
N PHE A 65 8.10 6.93 -46.93
CA PHE A 65 7.63 5.86 -47.80
C PHE A 65 7.72 4.49 -47.12
N THR A 66 7.00 3.53 -47.69
CA THR A 66 7.19 2.11 -47.38
C THR A 66 7.38 1.33 -48.70
N LYS A 67 8.11 0.22 -48.64
CA LYS A 67 8.22 -0.78 -49.70
C LYS A 67 7.35 -2.00 -49.44
N ASP A 68 6.74 -2.05 -48.25
CA ASP A 68 5.82 -3.12 -47.89
C ASP A 68 4.39 -2.74 -48.29
N GLU A 69 3.93 -3.40 -49.37
CA GLU A 69 2.59 -3.18 -49.93
C GLU A 69 1.49 -3.62 -48.93
N ALA A 70 1.75 -4.65 -48.15
CA ALA A 70 0.78 -5.14 -47.20
C ALA A 70 0.63 -4.15 -46.03
N LEU A 71 1.74 -3.59 -45.48
CA LEU A 71 1.69 -2.52 -44.50
C LEU A 71 0.93 -1.30 -45.04
N LYS A 72 1.26 -0.87 -46.27
CA LYS A 72 0.53 0.23 -46.93
C LYS A 72 -0.97 -0.04 -46.97
N ASN A 73 -1.39 -1.27 -47.38
CA ASN A 73 -2.80 -1.62 -47.49
C ASN A 73 -3.51 -1.60 -46.10
N GLU A 74 -2.86 -2.09 -45.07
CA GLU A 74 -3.37 -2.04 -43.66
C GLU A 74 -3.53 -0.60 -43.20
N LEU A 75 -2.53 0.26 -43.37
CA LEU A 75 -2.61 1.66 -42.96
C LEU A 75 -3.69 2.44 -43.74
N VAL A 76 -3.95 2.07 -45.00
CA VAL A 76 -5.07 2.62 -45.77
C VAL A 76 -6.41 2.12 -45.24
N ALA A 77 -6.52 0.84 -44.93
CA ALA A 77 -7.77 0.26 -44.41
C ALA A 77 -8.13 0.81 -43.02
N ASP A 78 -7.13 0.91 -42.12
CA ASP A 78 -7.34 1.27 -40.73
C ASP A 78 -7.47 2.78 -40.51
N TYR A 79 -6.64 3.57 -41.22
CA TYR A 79 -6.51 5.01 -40.95
C TYR A 79 -6.79 5.88 -42.18
N HIS A 80 -7.16 5.29 -43.31
CA HIS A 80 -7.43 5.98 -44.56
C HIS A 80 -6.26 6.82 -45.10
N LEU A 81 -5.01 6.47 -44.72
CA LEU A 81 -3.83 7.21 -45.16
C LEU A 81 -3.72 7.17 -46.67
N THR A 82 -3.36 8.29 -47.26
CA THR A 82 -3.20 8.42 -48.73
C THR A 82 -1.76 8.17 -49.16
N PHE A 83 -1.56 7.29 -50.09
CA PHE A 83 -0.25 6.97 -50.68
C PHE A 83 -0.18 7.28 -52.15
N THR A 84 1.02 7.57 -52.63
CA THR A 84 1.34 7.71 -54.06
C THR A 84 2.45 6.72 -54.42
N GLU A 85 2.21 5.89 -55.40
CA GLU A 85 3.24 4.94 -55.88
C GLU A 85 4.29 5.65 -56.75
N SER A 86 5.56 5.25 -56.57
CA SER A 86 6.67 5.72 -57.42
C SER A 86 6.51 5.30 -58.86
N ALA A 87 7.08 6.07 -59.78
CA ALA A 87 7.04 5.76 -61.21
C ALA A 87 7.73 4.42 -61.58
N ALA A 88 8.67 3.94 -60.75
CA ALA A 88 9.35 2.66 -60.91
C ALA A 88 8.56 1.48 -60.33
N GLY A 89 7.45 1.74 -59.61
CA GLY A 89 6.67 0.74 -58.88
C GLY A 89 7.32 0.28 -57.57
N GLY A 90 6.51 -0.33 -56.69
CA GLY A 90 6.98 -1.00 -55.48
C GLY A 90 7.51 -0.09 -54.38
N THR A 91 7.28 1.22 -54.46
CA THR A 91 7.56 2.19 -53.36
C THR A 91 6.37 3.12 -53.24
N TRP A 92 5.78 3.17 -52.05
CA TRP A 92 4.58 3.96 -51.79
C TRP A 92 4.91 5.10 -50.80
N TYR A 93 4.84 6.34 -51.28
CA TYR A 93 5.06 7.56 -50.48
C TYR A 93 3.74 7.97 -49.79
N VAL A 94 3.77 8.07 -48.47
CA VAL A 94 2.64 8.61 -47.72
C VAL A 94 2.49 10.10 -48.01
N LYS A 95 1.27 10.53 -48.28
CA LYS A 95 0.97 11.92 -48.61
C LYS A 95 0.88 12.74 -47.31
N THR A 96 1.75 13.74 -47.22
CA THR A 96 1.77 14.69 -46.09
C THR A 96 1.47 16.10 -46.55
N THR A 97 1.02 16.95 -45.64
CA THR A 97 0.88 18.40 -45.82
C THR A 97 1.27 19.08 -44.52
N THR A 98 1.31 20.40 -44.52
CA THR A 98 1.62 21.16 -43.31
C THR A 98 0.37 21.84 -42.76
N SER A 99 0.18 21.76 -41.44
CA SER A 99 -0.82 22.56 -40.70
C SER A 99 -0.08 23.40 -39.67
N GLY A 100 0.09 24.69 -39.98
CA GLY A 100 1.01 25.52 -39.18
C GLY A 100 2.48 25.11 -39.38
N ALA A 101 3.14 24.72 -38.30
CA ALA A 101 4.52 24.18 -38.29
C ALA A 101 4.56 22.65 -38.32
N GLU A 102 3.43 21.96 -38.18
CA GLU A 102 3.35 20.50 -38.06
C GLU A 102 3.16 19.80 -39.41
N THR A 103 3.78 18.65 -39.57
CA THR A 103 3.51 17.70 -40.64
C THR A 103 2.28 16.89 -40.27
N VAL A 104 1.25 16.91 -41.14
CA VAL A 104 0.03 16.12 -40.98
C VAL A 104 -0.11 15.14 -42.14
N PHE A 105 -0.69 13.96 -41.89
CA PHE A 105 -0.94 12.96 -42.90
C PHE A 105 -2.26 13.23 -43.61
N VAL A 106 -2.27 13.06 -44.92
CA VAL A 106 -3.49 13.19 -45.71
C VAL A 106 -4.25 11.87 -45.67
N THR A 107 -5.54 11.97 -45.36
CA THR A 107 -6.46 10.84 -45.37
C THR A 107 -7.47 10.97 -46.53
N THR A 108 -7.94 9.84 -47.03
CA THR A 108 -9.01 9.84 -48.05
C THR A 108 -10.06 8.80 -47.64
N THR A 109 -11.26 9.26 -47.32
CA THR A 109 -12.36 8.36 -46.97
C THR A 109 -12.78 7.47 -48.12
N THR A 110 -13.53 6.40 -47.83
CA THR A 110 -14.09 5.50 -48.84
C THR A 110 -14.99 6.20 -49.88
N GLU A 111 -15.56 7.36 -49.50
CA GLU A 111 -16.36 8.21 -50.40
C GLU A 111 -15.53 9.25 -51.17
N GLY A 112 -14.21 9.25 -50.99
CA GLY A 112 -13.27 10.13 -51.69
C GLY A 112 -13.13 11.54 -51.09
N ALA A 113 -13.63 11.77 -49.89
CA ALA A 113 -13.40 13.04 -49.19
C ALA A 113 -11.97 13.07 -48.61
N GLU A 114 -11.20 14.11 -48.92
CA GLU A 114 -9.86 14.32 -48.36
C GLU A 114 -9.98 14.97 -46.98
N GLY A 115 -9.24 14.45 -46.00
CA GLY A 115 -9.05 14.97 -44.66
C GLY A 115 -7.56 14.93 -44.28
N THR A 116 -7.30 15.23 -43.03
CA THR A 116 -5.96 15.11 -42.44
C THR A 116 -6.04 14.54 -41.06
N ILE A 117 -5.00 13.79 -40.65
CA ILE A 117 -4.78 13.31 -39.29
C ILE A 117 -3.42 13.83 -38.84
N THR A 118 -3.36 14.33 -37.61
CA THR A 118 -2.10 14.75 -37.00
C THR A 118 -1.25 13.56 -36.63
N ALA A 119 0.03 13.80 -36.38
CA ALA A 119 0.93 12.77 -35.86
C ALA A 119 0.48 12.23 -34.49
N ALA A 120 0.01 13.12 -33.62
CA ALA A 120 -0.48 12.73 -32.30
C ALA A 120 -1.76 11.87 -32.37
N GLU A 121 -2.75 12.26 -33.20
CA GLU A 121 -3.95 11.44 -33.40
C GLU A 121 -3.61 10.06 -34.01
N LEU A 122 -2.67 10.03 -34.95
CA LEU A 122 -2.21 8.75 -35.53
C LEU A 122 -1.48 7.89 -34.48
N ALA A 123 -0.69 8.50 -33.58
CA ALA A 123 0.00 7.78 -32.51
C ALA A 123 -0.99 7.07 -31.59
N VAL A 124 -2.01 7.76 -31.14
CA VAL A 124 -3.06 7.18 -30.27
C VAL A 124 -3.74 5.99 -30.94
N LEU A 125 -4.07 6.11 -32.22
CA LEU A 125 -4.72 5.04 -32.96
C LEU A 125 -3.81 3.83 -33.28
N LEU A 126 -2.50 4.08 -33.42
CA LEU A 126 -1.52 3.01 -33.73
C LEU A 126 -1.10 2.21 -32.51
N LYS A 127 -1.09 2.83 -31.33
CA LYS A 127 -0.50 2.30 -30.11
C LYS A 127 -0.91 0.86 -29.84
N ASP A 128 -2.18 0.63 -29.59
CA ASP A 128 -2.71 -0.69 -29.20
C ASP A 128 -2.41 -1.77 -30.24
N LYS A 129 -2.56 -1.43 -31.53
CA LYS A 129 -2.33 -2.37 -32.62
C LYS A 129 -0.85 -2.71 -32.82
N VAL A 130 0.05 -1.73 -32.66
CA VAL A 130 1.49 -1.95 -32.78
C VAL A 130 2.00 -2.80 -31.61
N GLU A 131 1.54 -2.54 -30.40
CA GLU A 131 1.91 -3.29 -29.21
C GLU A 131 1.31 -4.69 -29.17
N ALA A 132 0.08 -4.85 -29.62
CA ALA A 132 -0.53 -6.17 -29.85
C ALA A 132 0.12 -6.97 -31.02
N GLY A 133 1.04 -6.37 -31.77
CA GLY A 133 1.72 -7.01 -32.87
C GLY A 133 0.81 -7.27 -34.08
N GLU A 134 -0.31 -6.54 -34.23
CA GLU A 134 -1.30 -6.75 -35.29
C GLU A 134 -0.73 -6.55 -36.71
N TYR A 135 0.36 -5.79 -36.83
CA TYR A 135 1.02 -5.57 -38.13
C TYR A 135 1.98 -6.71 -38.55
N ASN A 136 1.86 -7.90 -37.93
CA ASN A 136 2.56 -9.14 -38.36
C ASN A 136 4.09 -8.96 -38.53
N GLY A 137 4.74 -8.20 -37.65
CA GLY A 137 6.18 -7.95 -37.69
C GLY A 137 6.63 -6.95 -38.77
N LYS A 138 5.71 -6.22 -39.41
CA LYS A 138 6.02 -5.13 -40.35
C LYS A 138 6.38 -3.83 -39.63
N ILE A 139 5.75 -3.60 -38.48
CA ILE A 139 6.10 -2.53 -37.54
C ILE A 139 6.68 -3.21 -36.30
N VAL A 140 7.96 -3.12 -36.12
CA VAL A 140 8.69 -3.74 -34.99
C VAL A 140 9.52 -2.72 -34.28
N SER A 141 9.80 -2.95 -32.99
CA SER A 141 10.68 -2.07 -32.23
C SER A 141 12.08 -2.07 -32.83
N SER A 142 12.68 -0.91 -32.88
CA SER A 142 13.98 -0.65 -33.52
C SER A 142 14.92 0.01 -32.53
N GLY A 143 16.21 -0.25 -32.67
CA GLY A 143 17.25 0.33 -31.84
C GLY A 143 17.42 -0.37 -30.47
N THR A 144 18.28 0.21 -29.66
CA THR A 144 18.56 -0.26 -28.28
C THR A 144 18.40 0.89 -27.34
N SER A 145 17.50 0.73 -26.36
CA SER A 145 17.27 1.72 -25.28
C SER A 145 18.34 1.60 -24.20
N VAL A 146 18.92 2.71 -23.80
CA VAL A 146 19.90 2.79 -22.72
C VAL A 146 19.47 3.89 -21.75
N LEU A 147 19.18 3.50 -20.49
CA LEU A 147 18.89 4.43 -19.41
C LEU A 147 20.19 4.99 -18.82
N SER A 148 20.22 6.29 -18.57
CA SER A 148 21.30 6.99 -17.89
C SER A 148 20.72 8.08 -16.97
N GLY A 149 21.52 8.53 -15.99
CA GLY A 149 21.08 9.54 -15.01
C GLY A 149 20.96 8.98 -13.59
N ASN A 150 20.37 9.77 -12.71
CA ASN A 150 20.14 9.42 -11.29
C ASN A 150 18.97 10.24 -10.73
N ASP A 151 18.52 9.90 -9.52
CA ASP A 151 17.36 10.55 -8.87
C ASP A 151 17.56 12.06 -8.57
N THR A 152 18.78 12.57 -8.61
CA THR A 152 19.06 14.00 -8.36
C THR A 152 19.05 14.83 -9.64
N ASP A 153 19.60 14.30 -10.73
CA ASP A 153 19.81 15.02 -12.00
C ASP A 153 18.74 14.66 -13.03
N GLY A 154 17.85 13.71 -12.72
CA GLY A 154 16.88 13.14 -13.63
C GLY A 154 17.47 12.00 -14.49
N TYR A 155 16.58 11.34 -15.22
CA TYR A 155 16.93 10.23 -16.09
C TYR A 155 16.77 10.60 -17.56
N THR A 156 17.58 9.98 -18.40
CA THR A 156 17.51 10.10 -19.86
C THR A 156 17.58 8.72 -20.47
N VAL A 157 16.70 8.43 -21.41
CA VAL A 157 16.77 7.22 -22.23
C VAL A 157 17.25 7.58 -23.62
N THR A 158 18.26 6.87 -24.09
CA THR A 158 18.81 7.02 -25.45
C THR A 158 18.51 5.76 -26.25
N ILE A 159 17.78 5.88 -27.36
CA ILE A 159 17.52 4.78 -28.30
C ILE A 159 18.48 4.92 -29.47
N ASN A 160 19.46 4.03 -29.51
CA ASN A 160 20.57 4.05 -30.48
C ASN A 160 20.36 3.04 -31.61
N GLY A 161 21.13 3.22 -32.70
CA GLY A 161 21.17 2.26 -33.81
C GLY A 161 19.95 2.33 -34.72
N LEU A 162 19.31 3.47 -34.81
CA LEU A 162 18.17 3.70 -35.67
C LEU A 162 18.61 4.08 -37.10
N ASP A 163 17.88 3.61 -38.09
CA ASP A 163 17.99 4.15 -39.44
C ASP A 163 17.19 5.45 -39.54
N ALA A 164 17.55 6.33 -40.46
CA ALA A 164 16.71 7.49 -40.76
C ALA A 164 15.31 7.07 -41.18
N GLY A 165 14.30 7.67 -40.58
CA GLY A 165 12.91 7.28 -40.82
C GLY A 165 11.90 8.06 -40.01
N TYR A 166 10.66 7.66 -40.10
CA TYR A 166 9.55 8.19 -39.33
C TYR A 166 9.16 7.18 -38.25
N TYR A 167 9.26 7.55 -36.99
CA TYR A 167 9.13 6.66 -35.85
C TYR A 167 7.94 7.00 -34.99
N PHE A 168 7.28 5.97 -34.54
CA PHE A 168 6.35 5.99 -33.42
C PHE A 168 7.10 5.56 -32.15
N VAL A 169 7.08 6.38 -31.12
CA VAL A 169 7.76 6.13 -29.85
C VAL A 169 6.73 5.93 -28.77
N THR A 170 6.84 4.81 -28.05
CA THR A 170 5.96 4.47 -26.92
C THR A 170 6.77 4.36 -25.63
N THR A 171 6.10 4.55 -24.55
CA THR A 171 6.52 4.20 -23.20
C THR A 171 5.45 3.33 -22.56
N THR A 172 5.79 2.58 -21.52
CA THR A 172 4.81 1.82 -20.72
C THR A 172 3.77 2.71 -20.07
N MET A 173 4.00 4.02 -19.96
CA MET A 173 3.01 5.01 -19.52
C MET A 173 2.08 5.50 -20.62
N GLY A 174 2.30 5.13 -21.87
CA GLY A 174 1.48 5.54 -23.00
C GLY A 174 2.27 5.92 -24.24
N SER A 175 1.60 6.55 -25.22
CA SER A 175 2.25 7.04 -26.45
C SER A 175 3.03 8.31 -26.18
N LEU A 176 4.29 8.36 -26.60
CA LEU A 176 5.11 9.53 -26.41
C LEU A 176 4.98 10.51 -27.60
N CYS A 177 5.29 10.05 -28.79
CA CYS A 177 5.21 10.88 -29.99
C CYS A 177 5.38 10.07 -31.29
N ILE A 178 5.09 10.72 -32.42
CA ILE A 178 5.57 10.32 -33.74
C ILE A 178 6.53 11.41 -34.25
N LEU A 179 7.71 11.00 -34.71
CA LEU A 179 8.76 11.93 -35.16
C LEU A 179 9.60 11.39 -36.30
N ASP A 180 10.24 12.28 -37.03
CA ASP A 180 11.27 11.93 -38.01
C ASP A 180 12.65 12.06 -37.38
N THR A 181 13.56 11.14 -37.74
CA THR A 181 14.95 11.24 -37.33
C THR A 181 15.91 11.04 -38.48
N THR A 182 16.86 11.96 -38.61
CA THR A 182 17.96 11.93 -39.56
C THR A 182 19.32 11.94 -38.87
N GLY A 183 19.33 12.00 -37.56
CA GLY A 183 20.48 12.10 -36.66
C GLY A 183 20.02 11.96 -35.23
N GLU A 184 20.56 12.78 -34.34
CA GLU A 184 20.08 12.87 -32.95
C GLU A 184 18.86 13.77 -32.86
N VAL A 185 17.82 13.28 -32.20
CA VAL A 185 16.58 14.01 -31.94
C VAL A 185 16.26 13.91 -30.45
N ASP A 186 16.07 15.06 -29.80
CA ASP A 186 15.66 15.17 -28.42
C ASP A 186 14.14 15.28 -28.30
N ILE A 187 13.56 14.50 -27.41
CA ILE A 187 12.18 14.60 -27.00
C ILE A 187 12.07 14.64 -25.47
N GLU A 188 11.01 15.24 -24.97
CA GLU A 188 10.74 15.33 -23.55
C GLU A 188 9.64 14.34 -23.17
N GLU A 189 9.91 13.47 -22.20
CA GLU A 189 8.83 12.72 -21.55
C GLU A 189 7.96 13.70 -20.76
N LYS A 190 6.67 13.67 -21.02
CA LYS A 190 5.68 14.53 -20.36
C LYS A 190 4.71 13.75 -19.50
N ASN A 191 4.69 12.43 -19.66
CA ASN A 191 3.91 11.57 -18.81
C ASN A 191 4.69 11.36 -17.51
N GLU A 192 4.03 11.54 -16.39
CA GLU A 192 4.58 11.28 -15.06
C GLU A 192 3.97 10.00 -14.51
N ALA A 193 4.78 9.21 -13.81
CA ALA A 193 4.27 8.03 -13.11
C ALA A 193 3.33 8.46 -11.97
N PRO A 194 2.25 7.72 -11.71
CA PRO A 194 1.43 7.95 -10.53
C PRO A 194 2.22 7.65 -9.25
N GLU A 195 1.79 8.23 -8.16
CA GLU A 195 2.34 7.97 -6.83
C GLU A 195 1.27 7.36 -5.93
N VAL A 196 1.67 6.44 -5.06
CA VAL A 196 0.80 5.84 -4.05
C VAL A 196 1.38 6.08 -2.66
N ASP A 197 0.57 6.62 -1.78
CA ASP A 197 0.87 6.75 -0.36
C ASP A 197 -0.22 6.06 0.46
N LYS A 198 0.15 5.52 1.63
CA LYS A 198 -0.77 4.81 2.51
C LYS A 198 -0.58 5.18 3.95
N ASN A 199 -1.68 5.48 4.62
CA ASN A 199 -1.72 5.82 6.03
C ASN A 199 -2.68 4.93 6.79
N ALA A 200 -2.36 4.66 8.05
CA ALA A 200 -3.23 3.95 8.98
C ALA A 200 -3.51 4.81 10.22
N THR A 201 -4.72 4.70 10.74
CA THR A 201 -5.09 5.30 12.02
C THR A 201 -5.76 4.26 12.92
N THR A 202 -5.34 4.24 14.18
CA THR A 202 -5.89 3.40 15.24
C THR A 202 -6.52 4.27 16.33
N SER A 203 -7.28 3.67 17.23
CA SER A 203 -7.84 4.38 18.39
C SER A 203 -6.79 4.90 19.38
N ASN A 204 -5.53 4.46 19.26
CA ASN A 204 -4.46 4.74 20.22
C ASN A 204 -3.43 5.78 19.74
N GLU A 205 -3.64 6.43 18.60
CA GLU A 205 -2.83 7.53 18.02
C GLU A 205 -1.31 7.23 17.83
N ASN A 206 -0.83 6.04 18.22
CA ASN A 206 0.58 5.66 18.19
C ASN A 206 0.86 4.44 17.29
N GLY A 207 -0.01 4.14 16.35
CA GLY A 207 0.15 3.01 15.41
C GLY A 207 -0.04 1.64 16.05
N THR A 208 -0.62 1.58 17.25
CA THR A 208 -0.88 0.32 17.96
C THR A 208 -2.36 0.01 18.06
N ALA A 209 -2.70 -1.27 18.09
CA ALA A 209 -4.07 -1.72 18.25
C ALA A 209 -4.11 -3.02 19.07
N GLN A 210 -5.22 -3.26 19.74
CA GLN A 210 -5.44 -4.53 20.42
C GLN A 210 -6.26 -5.46 19.50
N VAL A 211 -6.20 -6.76 19.75
CA VAL A 211 -7.06 -7.73 19.06
C VAL A 211 -8.53 -7.35 19.25
N GLY A 212 -9.26 -7.27 18.13
CA GLY A 212 -10.64 -6.80 18.05
C GLY A 212 -10.80 -5.32 17.73
N ASP A 213 -9.73 -4.51 17.77
CA ASP A 213 -9.77 -3.10 17.38
C ASP A 213 -9.87 -2.94 15.86
N THR A 214 -10.46 -1.82 15.45
CA THR A 214 -10.50 -1.40 14.04
C THR A 214 -9.33 -0.49 13.72
N VAL A 215 -8.65 -0.80 12.61
CA VAL A 215 -7.64 0.05 11.97
C VAL A 215 -8.28 0.65 10.72
N ASN A 216 -8.23 1.97 10.59
CA ASN A 216 -8.73 2.68 9.41
C ASN A 216 -7.55 3.00 8.50
N PHE A 217 -7.69 2.68 7.22
CA PHE A 217 -6.69 2.90 6.19
C PHE A 217 -7.13 3.98 5.21
N THR A 218 -6.16 4.74 4.75
CA THR A 218 -6.32 5.72 3.68
C THR A 218 -5.21 5.52 2.68
N ILE A 219 -5.57 5.21 1.43
CA ILE A 219 -4.65 5.20 0.29
C ILE A 219 -4.87 6.49 -0.49
N THR A 220 -3.79 7.13 -0.87
CA THR A 220 -3.79 8.32 -1.70
C THR A 220 -3.05 8.02 -3.00
N ILE A 221 -3.74 8.10 -4.13
CA ILE A 221 -3.15 7.98 -5.46
C ILE A 221 -3.06 9.37 -6.05
N THR A 222 -1.85 9.81 -6.42
CA THR A 222 -1.66 11.00 -7.24
C THR A 222 -1.66 10.57 -8.71
N ALA A 223 -2.86 10.56 -9.30
CA ALA A 223 -3.03 10.22 -10.70
C ALA A 223 -2.59 11.36 -11.61
N LYS A 224 -1.94 11.02 -12.72
CA LYS A 224 -1.38 11.96 -13.69
C LYS A 224 -2.20 11.98 -14.97
N PRO A 225 -2.17 13.10 -15.74
CA PRO A 225 -2.76 13.14 -17.07
C PRO A 225 -2.22 12.03 -17.98
N GLY A 226 -3.12 11.38 -18.72
CA GLY A 226 -2.76 10.21 -19.54
C GLY A 226 -2.69 8.90 -18.75
N ALA A 227 -3.30 8.87 -17.58
CA ALA A 227 -3.47 7.65 -16.79
C ALA A 227 -4.19 6.55 -17.59
N GLU A 228 -3.65 5.35 -17.56
CA GLU A 228 -4.20 4.17 -18.25
C GLU A 228 -4.08 2.93 -17.35
N ASN A 229 -5.07 2.04 -17.42
CA ASN A 229 -5.05 0.72 -16.81
C ASN A 229 -4.72 0.70 -15.30
N TYR A 230 -5.22 1.66 -14.53
CA TYR A 230 -4.98 1.68 -13.08
C TYR A 230 -5.70 0.54 -12.37
N VAL A 231 -4.92 -0.34 -11.74
CA VAL A 231 -5.39 -1.40 -10.86
C VAL A 231 -4.64 -1.31 -9.54
N LEU A 232 -5.34 -0.96 -8.49
CA LEU A 232 -4.78 -0.92 -7.14
C LEU A 232 -4.94 -2.28 -6.48
N HIS A 233 -3.85 -2.84 -5.97
CA HIS A 233 -3.81 -4.06 -5.16
C HIS A 233 -3.57 -3.71 -3.70
N ASP A 234 -4.38 -4.30 -2.81
CA ASP A 234 -4.23 -4.15 -1.36
C ASP A 234 -3.88 -5.49 -0.71
N GLN A 235 -2.78 -5.52 0.02
CA GLN A 235 -2.21 -6.73 0.62
C GLN A 235 -2.16 -6.56 2.14
N MET A 236 -2.77 -7.51 2.88
CA MET A 236 -2.79 -7.52 4.34
C MET A 236 -2.10 -8.76 4.89
N SER A 237 -1.37 -8.59 6.00
CA SER A 237 -0.89 -9.71 6.79
C SER A 237 -2.05 -10.50 7.43
N GLU A 238 -1.77 -11.74 7.84
CA GLU A 238 -2.79 -12.66 8.38
C GLU A 238 -3.49 -12.15 9.64
N GLY A 239 -2.85 -11.27 10.41
CA GLY A 239 -3.41 -10.67 11.62
C GLY A 239 -4.43 -9.56 11.39
N LEU A 240 -4.67 -9.16 10.13
CA LEU A 240 -5.70 -8.20 9.73
C LEU A 240 -6.83 -8.90 8.98
N THR A 241 -8.04 -8.46 9.19
CA THR A 241 -9.24 -8.91 8.46
C THR A 241 -9.96 -7.71 7.89
N LEU A 242 -10.05 -7.62 6.56
CA LEU A 242 -10.77 -6.56 5.86
C LEU A 242 -12.24 -6.50 6.32
N ASN A 243 -12.70 -5.32 6.69
CA ASN A 243 -14.12 -5.06 6.93
C ASN A 243 -14.77 -4.66 5.59
N ASN A 244 -15.59 -5.52 5.02
CA ASN A 244 -16.27 -5.29 3.74
C ASN A 244 -17.77 -5.57 3.83
N ASN A 245 -18.47 -4.81 4.64
CA ASN A 245 -19.94 -4.93 4.81
C ASN A 245 -20.61 -3.58 4.56
N GLU A 246 -21.95 -3.55 4.59
CA GLU A 246 -22.72 -2.34 4.32
C GLU A 246 -22.37 -1.16 5.23
N ASP A 247 -21.92 -1.43 6.47
CA ASP A 247 -21.53 -0.41 7.43
C ASP A 247 -20.06 0.08 7.23
N ASN A 248 -19.24 -0.72 6.55
CA ASN A 248 -17.81 -0.46 6.33
C ASN A 248 -17.43 -0.70 4.86
N PRO A 249 -17.97 0.07 3.91
CA PRO A 249 -17.62 -0.06 2.49
C PRO A 249 -16.24 0.50 2.20
N ILE A 250 -15.63 0.04 1.10
CA ILE A 250 -14.50 0.74 0.48
C ILE A 250 -15.06 1.98 -0.22
N ILE A 251 -14.53 3.15 0.08
CA ILE A 251 -14.99 4.42 -0.47
C ILE A 251 -13.87 5.05 -1.28
N VAL A 252 -14.16 5.40 -2.54
CA VAL A 252 -13.23 6.08 -3.46
C VAL A 252 -13.73 7.49 -3.72
N LYS A 253 -12.87 8.51 -3.57
CA LYS A 253 -13.22 9.93 -3.70
C LYS A 253 -12.15 10.73 -4.42
N VAL A 254 -12.59 11.84 -5.01
CA VAL A 254 -11.71 12.94 -5.45
C VAL A 254 -12.16 14.23 -4.74
N GLY A 255 -11.30 14.74 -3.87
CA GLY A 255 -11.71 15.77 -2.92
C GLY A 255 -12.85 15.29 -2.02
N ASP A 256 -13.96 16.02 -1.98
CA ASP A 256 -15.16 15.63 -1.22
C ASP A 256 -16.17 14.81 -2.05
N ALA A 257 -15.95 14.66 -3.36
CA ALA A 257 -16.88 13.98 -4.26
C ALA A 257 -16.58 12.46 -4.32
N PRO A 258 -17.54 11.59 -3.97
CA PRO A 258 -17.37 10.16 -4.16
C PRO A 258 -17.43 9.82 -5.65
N LEU A 259 -16.57 8.89 -6.08
CA LEU A 259 -16.69 8.21 -7.36
C LEU A 259 -17.77 7.12 -7.29
N THR A 260 -18.32 6.74 -8.43
CA THR A 260 -19.42 5.78 -8.54
C THR A 260 -18.87 4.38 -8.85
N GLU A 261 -19.07 3.43 -7.94
CA GLU A 261 -18.75 2.03 -8.21
C GLU A 261 -19.63 1.46 -9.34
N GLY A 262 -18.99 0.73 -10.26
CA GLY A 262 -19.62 0.20 -11.48
C GLY A 262 -19.64 1.18 -12.66
N GLU A 263 -19.27 2.46 -12.47
CA GLU A 263 -19.15 3.47 -13.53
C GLU A 263 -17.72 4.01 -13.63
N ASP A 264 -17.16 4.51 -12.51
CA ASP A 264 -15.83 5.10 -12.45
C ASP A 264 -14.76 4.07 -12.03
N TYR A 265 -15.14 3.10 -11.22
CA TYR A 265 -14.27 2.02 -10.74
C TYR A 265 -15.08 0.77 -10.38
N THR A 266 -14.37 -0.34 -10.16
CA THR A 266 -14.94 -1.58 -9.61
C THR A 266 -14.04 -2.11 -8.50
N VAL A 267 -14.64 -2.80 -7.49
CA VAL A 267 -13.91 -3.48 -6.43
C VAL A 267 -14.05 -4.99 -6.59
N ASN A 268 -12.91 -5.69 -6.59
CA ASN A 268 -12.86 -7.16 -6.64
C ASN A 268 -12.29 -7.68 -5.31
N TYR A 269 -13.08 -8.40 -4.53
CA TYR A 269 -12.70 -9.03 -3.25
C TYR A 269 -12.16 -10.47 -3.41
N SER A 270 -12.03 -10.93 -4.63
CA SER A 270 -11.45 -12.24 -4.95
C SER A 270 -10.52 -12.09 -6.14
N PRO A 271 -9.45 -11.32 -6.00
CA PRO A 271 -8.58 -10.99 -7.11
C PRO A 271 -7.96 -12.24 -7.76
N SER A 272 -7.77 -12.18 -9.08
CA SER A 272 -7.22 -13.28 -9.86
C SER A 272 -5.75 -13.55 -9.54
N ILE A 273 -5.04 -12.55 -9.04
CA ILE A 273 -3.64 -12.64 -8.64
C ILE A 273 -3.44 -13.37 -7.31
N LYS A 274 -4.51 -13.69 -6.59
CA LYS A 274 -4.45 -14.33 -5.27
C LYS A 274 -3.69 -15.66 -5.24
N GLU A 275 -3.57 -16.34 -6.37
CA GLU A 275 -2.72 -17.54 -6.50
C GLU A 275 -1.23 -17.18 -6.51
N GLU A 276 -0.88 -15.99 -7.05
CA GLU A 276 0.48 -15.45 -7.11
C GLU A 276 0.82 -14.64 -5.85
N ASP A 277 -0.19 -13.96 -5.28
CA ASP A 277 -0.10 -13.21 -4.03
C ASP A 277 -1.30 -13.49 -3.10
N PRO A 278 -1.15 -14.47 -2.19
CA PRO A 278 -2.21 -14.87 -1.27
C PRO A 278 -2.61 -13.78 -0.27
N ASN A 279 -1.79 -12.74 -0.10
CA ASN A 279 -2.06 -11.64 0.83
C ASN A 279 -2.92 -10.54 0.20
N CYS A 280 -3.13 -10.54 -1.12
CA CYS A 280 -4.02 -9.60 -1.78
C CYS A 280 -5.47 -9.85 -1.34
N VAL A 281 -6.09 -8.84 -0.73
CA VAL A 281 -7.44 -8.93 -0.13
C VAL A 281 -8.50 -8.27 -0.98
N PHE A 282 -8.15 -7.24 -1.74
CA PHE A 282 -9.01 -6.63 -2.77
C PHE A 282 -8.20 -5.90 -3.83
N GLU A 283 -8.84 -5.68 -4.97
CA GLU A 283 -8.36 -4.84 -6.06
C GLU A 283 -9.38 -3.74 -6.36
N VAL A 284 -8.88 -2.55 -6.71
CA VAL A 284 -9.71 -1.47 -7.28
C VAL A 284 -9.25 -1.22 -8.71
N THR A 285 -10.09 -1.54 -9.68
CA THR A 285 -9.85 -1.28 -11.09
C THR A 285 -10.59 -0.02 -11.51
N PHE A 286 -9.88 0.97 -12.02
CA PHE A 286 -10.47 2.21 -12.52
C PHE A 286 -10.92 2.05 -13.96
N ALA A 287 -12.08 2.64 -14.29
CA ALA A 287 -12.60 2.61 -15.66
C ALA A 287 -11.79 3.54 -16.57
N GLU A 288 -11.46 3.09 -17.78
CA GLU A 288 -10.73 3.90 -18.76
C GLU A 288 -11.46 5.21 -19.10
N SER A 289 -12.80 5.21 -19.10
CA SER A 289 -13.61 6.43 -19.30
C SER A 289 -13.36 7.47 -18.22
N TYR A 290 -13.11 7.03 -16.97
CA TYR A 290 -12.75 7.91 -15.88
C TYR A 290 -11.30 8.38 -15.99
N LEU A 291 -10.35 7.47 -16.21
CA LEU A 291 -8.93 7.79 -16.35
C LEU A 291 -8.68 8.80 -17.48
N ASN A 292 -9.35 8.62 -18.63
CA ASN A 292 -9.30 9.55 -19.76
C ASN A 292 -9.86 10.95 -19.45
N SER A 293 -10.61 11.13 -18.37
CA SER A 293 -11.11 12.43 -17.93
C SER A 293 -10.09 13.23 -17.10
N ILE A 294 -9.00 12.60 -16.68
CA ILE A 294 -7.94 13.20 -15.87
C ILE A 294 -7.05 14.06 -16.78
N THR A 295 -7.17 15.38 -16.68
CA THR A 295 -6.43 16.36 -17.49
C THR A 295 -5.38 17.15 -16.71
N GLU A 296 -5.35 16.98 -15.39
CA GLU A 296 -4.37 17.55 -14.45
C GLU A 296 -4.15 16.59 -13.30
N ASP A 297 -3.09 16.78 -12.52
CA ASP A 297 -2.81 15.96 -11.34
C ASP A 297 -4.04 15.84 -10.46
N THR A 298 -4.50 14.61 -10.27
CA THR A 298 -5.74 14.32 -9.56
C THR A 298 -5.47 13.42 -8.37
N VAL A 299 -5.85 13.88 -7.18
CA VAL A 299 -5.69 13.12 -5.94
C VAL A 299 -6.94 12.27 -5.72
N ILE A 300 -6.78 10.95 -5.87
CA ILE A 300 -7.80 9.95 -5.59
C ILE A 300 -7.54 9.38 -4.19
N VAL A 301 -8.55 9.40 -3.33
CA VAL A 301 -8.46 8.89 -1.96
C VAL A 301 -9.36 7.67 -1.79
N ILE A 302 -8.78 6.57 -1.32
CA ILE A 302 -9.49 5.32 -1.02
C ILE A 302 -9.45 5.10 0.49
N THR A 303 -10.62 4.94 1.11
CA THR A 303 -10.73 4.69 2.56
C THR A 303 -11.49 3.40 2.84
N TYR A 304 -10.99 2.64 3.80
CA TYR A 304 -11.57 1.37 4.25
C TYR A 304 -11.04 1.04 5.65
N SER A 305 -11.45 -0.08 6.22
CA SER A 305 -10.95 -0.51 7.53
C SER A 305 -10.71 -2.02 7.58
N ALA A 306 -9.88 -2.43 8.54
CA ALA A 306 -9.71 -3.82 8.90
C ALA A 306 -9.79 -3.99 10.43
N THR A 307 -10.09 -5.19 10.87
CA THR A 307 -10.06 -5.58 12.29
C THR A 307 -8.79 -6.37 12.58
N VAL A 308 -8.09 -6.01 13.64
CA VAL A 308 -6.98 -6.82 14.18
C VAL A 308 -7.58 -8.13 14.71
N ASN A 309 -7.22 -9.25 14.11
CA ASN A 309 -7.83 -10.53 14.40
C ASN A 309 -7.00 -11.38 15.39
N ALA A 310 -7.45 -12.59 15.65
CA ALA A 310 -6.82 -13.52 16.59
C ALA A 310 -5.44 -14.04 16.15
N GLN A 311 -5.03 -13.82 14.91
CA GLN A 311 -3.73 -14.24 14.35
C GLN A 311 -2.66 -13.15 14.47
N ALA A 312 -3.05 -11.94 14.91
CA ALA A 312 -2.10 -10.86 15.12
C ALA A 312 -0.99 -11.27 16.10
N VAL A 313 0.25 -11.06 15.66
CA VAL A 313 1.45 -11.42 16.40
C VAL A 313 1.89 -10.23 17.25
N ALA A 314 2.07 -10.48 18.56
CA ALA A 314 2.60 -9.45 19.43
C ALA A 314 4.11 -9.30 19.29
N GLY A 315 4.60 -8.08 19.45
CA GLY A 315 6.04 -7.77 19.48
C GLY A 315 6.56 -7.10 18.23
N LYS A 316 7.76 -7.50 17.81
CA LYS A 316 8.55 -6.83 16.76
C LYS A 316 8.05 -6.99 15.32
N ASP A 317 7.23 -8.00 15.06
CA ASP A 317 6.71 -8.26 13.72
C ASP A 317 5.31 -7.63 13.61
N PRO A 318 5.19 -6.41 13.08
CA PRO A 318 3.90 -5.72 13.00
C PRO A 318 2.98 -6.37 11.98
N GLU A 319 1.70 -6.17 12.18
CA GLU A 319 0.72 -6.42 11.12
C GLU A 319 0.89 -5.36 10.03
N THR A 320 1.15 -5.83 8.80
CA THR A 320 1.42 -4.95 7.66
C THR A 320 0.21 -4.84 6.74
N ASN A 321 0.04 -3.67 6.14
CA ASN A 321 -0.90 -3.47 5.06
C ASN A 321 -0.23 -2.61 3.98
N GLN A 322 -0.19 -3.13 2.74
CA GLN A 322 0.51 -2.55 1.60
C GLN A 322 -0.47 -2.21 0.48
N ALA A 323 -0.18 -1.18 -0.28
CA ALA A 323 -0.91 -0.82 -1.49
C ALA A 323 0.08 -0.62 -2.63
N ILE A 324 -0.20 -1.25 -3.76
CA ILE A 324 0.59 -1.17 -4.99
C ILE A 324 -0.38 -0.84 -6.12
N LEU A 325 -0.02 0.09 -6.99
CA LEU A 325 -0.81 0.44 -8.16
C LEU A 325 -0.11 -0.05 -9.43
N ASP A 326 -0.76 -0.95 -10.14
CA ASP A 326 -0.42 -1.27 -11.52
C ASP A 326 -0.96 -0.18 -12.43
N TYR A 327 -0.19 0.23 -13.43
CA TYR A 327 -0.57 1.26 -14.39
C TYR A 327 0.10 1.06 -15.73
N GLY A 328 -0.35 1.85 -16.71
CA GLY A 328 0.23 1.87 -18.05
C GLY A 328 -0.21 0.70 -18.91
N ASP A 329 0.53 0.48 -19.98
CA ASP A 329 0.12 -0.37 -21.10
C ASP A 329 0.77 -1.75 -21.03
N ASN A 330 -0.05 -2.81 -20.95
CA ASN A 330 0.30 -4.24 -21.12
C ASN A 330 1.58 -4.81 -20.47
N SER A 331 2.37 -4.01 -19.82
CA SER A 331 3.50 -4.44 -19.00
C SER A 331 3.20 -3.96 -17.58
N HIS A 332 2.98 -4.86 -16.65
CA HIS A 332 2.78 -4.55 -15.24
C HIS A 332 3.90 -3.64 -14.74
N VAL A 333 3.64 -2.33 -14.80
CA VAL A 333 4.49 -1.33 -14.16
C VAL A 333 3.81 -1.00 -12.86
N GLU A 334 4.53 -1.19 -11.78
CA GLU A 334 4.05 -0.99 -10.42
C GLU A 334 4.65 0.30 -9.85
N THR A 335 3.87 1.00 -9.03
CA THR A 335 4.40 2.08 -8.19
C THR A 335 5.32 1.53 -7.10
N GLU A 336 6.03 2.41 -6.41
CA GLU A 336 6.56 2.06 -5.09
C GLU A 336 5.38 1.75 -4.14
N GLU A 337 5.58 0.82 -3.20
CA GLU A 337 4.53 0.39 -2.26
C GLU A 337 4.24 1.47 -1.21
N GLY A 338 2.98 1.81 -1.01
CA GLY A 338 2.52 2.47 0.21
C GLY A 338 2.33 1.42 1.30
N LYS A 339 3.01 1.55 2.44
CA LYS A 339 3.00 0.54 3.51
C LYS A 339 2.67 1.16 4.86
N THR A 340 1.88 0.44 5.64
CA THR A 340 1.59 0.76 7.05
C THR A 340 1.89 -0.43 7.95
N GLU A 341 2.19 -0.13 9.22
CA GLU A 341 2.50 -1.11 10.25
C GLU A 341 1.62 -0.87 11.48
N THR A 342 1.02 -1.94 12.00
CA THR A 342 0.19 -1.90 13.21
C THR A 342 0.75 -2.90 14.21
N TYR A 343 1.08 -2.41 15.41
CA TYR A 343 1.71 -3.22 16.45
C TYR A 343 0.72 -3.66 17.51
N THR A 344 0.87 -4.91 18.00
CA THR A 344 0.26 -5.41 19.22
C THR A 344 1.34 -5.72 20.26
N TYR A 345 0.96 -5.73 21.53
CA TYR A 345 1.87 -5.95 22.66
C TYR A 345 1.50 -7.17 23.47
N ASP A 346 2.50 -7.67 24.19
CA ASP A 346 2.37 -8.73 25.16
C ASP A 346 3.18 -8.43 26.43
N PHE A 347 2.88 -9.13 27.51
CA PHE A 347 3.71 -9.18 28.69
C PHE A 347 3.58 -10.52 29.41
N THR A 348 4.61 -10.90 30.14
CA THR A 348 4.58 -12.05 31.06
C THR A 348 4.30 -11.53 32.48
N LEU A 349 3.22 -12.00 33.11
CA LEU A 349 2.89 -11.64 34.46
C LEU A 349 3.64 -12.55 35.46
N LYS A 350 4.50 -11.94 36.28
CA LYS A 350 5.26 -12.59 37.35
C LYS A 350 4.80 -12.10 38.72
N LYS A 351 4.45 -13.02 39.58
CA LYS A 351 4.15 -12.73 40.99
C LYS A 351 5.35 -13.09 41.85
N VAL A 352 5.83 -12.12 42.65
CA VAL A 352 7.03 -12.28 43.49
C VAL A 352 6.77 -11.86 44.93
N ASP A 353 7.63 -12.33 45.85
CA ASP A 353 7.72 -11.79 47.22
C ASP A 353 8.78 -10.68 47.31
N GLY A 354 8.96 -10.08 48.47
CA GLY A 354 9.92 -9.01 48.73
C GLY A 354 11.39 -9.40 48.49
N ASP A 355 11.71 -10.69 48.40
CA ASP A 355 13.03 -11.22 48.07
C ASP A 355 13.16 -11.56 46.54
N GLY A 356 12.14 -11.33 45.75
CA GLY A 356 12.08 -11.65 44.32
C GLY A 356 11.78 -13.12 44.04
N THR A 357 11.35 -13.90 45.02
CA THR A 357 10.99 -15.31 44.81
C THR A 357 9.63 -15.41 44.16
N GLN A 358 9.54 -16.18 43.07
CA GLN A 358 8.29 -16.35 42.35
C GLN A 358 7.21 -17.06 43.16
N LEU A 359 6.02 -16.50 43.16
CA LEU A 359 4.84 -17.02 43.87
C LEU A 359 3.83 -17.55 42.85
N ALA A 360 3.12 -18.62 43.21
CA ALA A 360 2.08 -19.22 42.38
C ALA A 360 0.69 -19.02 42.99
N GLY A 361 -0.37 -19.18 42.18
CA GLY A 361 -1.77 -19.22 42.63
C GLY A 361 -2.45 -17.89 42.77
N ALA A 362 -1.74 -16.76 42.56
CA ALA A 362 -2.39 -15.47 42.45
C ALA A 362 -3.28 -15.38 41.22
N GLN A 363 -4.38 -14.60 41.31
CA GLN A 363 -5.27 -14.34 40.19
C GLN A 363 -5.51 -12.85 40.03
N PHE A 364 -5.52 -12.42 38.77
CA PHE A 364 -5.66 -11.01 38.40
C PHE A 364 -6.76 -10.80 37.36
N LYS A 365 -7.28 -9.57 37.33
CA LYS A 365 -8.04 -9.02 36.23
C LYS A 365 -7.31 -7.83 35.63
N LEU A 366 -7.37 -7.66 34.31
CA LEU A 366 -6.77 -6.53 33.60
C LEU A 366 -7.84 -5.53 33.19
N TYR A 367 -7.56 -4.25 33.36
CA TYR A 367 -8.46 -3.15 33.03
C TYR A 367 -7.74 -2.09 32.18
N ASP A 368 -8.51 -1.34 31.42
CA ASP A 368 -8.05 -0.16 30.67
C ASP A 368 -8.18 1.15 31.45
N LYS A 369 -8.56 1.09 32.74
CA LYS A 369 -8.76 2.23 33.65
C LYS A 369 -8.24 1.93 35.04
N GLU A 370 -7.68 2.96 35.68
CA GLU A 370 -7.19 2.88 37.05
C GLU A 370 -8.32 2.52 38.02
N GLU A 371 -9.48 3.17 37.87
CA GLU A 371 -10.65 2.91 38.70
C GLU A 371 -11.89 2.57 37.83
N GLY A 372 -12.73 1.67 38.31
CA GLY A 372 -13.94 1.25 37.63
C GLY A 372 -13.64 0.48 36.34
N GLY A 373 -14.50 0.61 35.32
CA GLY A 373 -14.37 -0.11 34.05
C GLY A 373 -14.82 -1.57 34.13
N SER A 374 -14.79 -2.25 32.99
CA SER A 374 -15.00 -3.69 32.89
C SER A 374 -13.68 -4.39 32.65
N PRO A 375 -13.44 -5.58 33.22
CA PRO A 375 -12.22 -6.32 32.95
C PRO A 375 -12.16 -6.76 31.50
N ILE A 376 -10.96 -6.77 30.94
CA ILE A 376 -10.67 -7.27 29.60
C ILE A 376 -10.94 -8.76 29.57
N GLN A 377 -11.54 -9.23 28.47
CA GLN A 377 -11.85 -10.64 28.25
C GLN A 377 -10.75 -11.30 27.43
N PHE A 378 -10.41 -12.53 27.78
CA PHE A 378 -9.34 -13.30 27.15
C PHE A 378 -9.82 -14.65 26.67
N ILE A 379 -9.19 -15.17 25.62
CA ILE A 379 -9.17 -16.59 25.27
C ILE A 379 -7.91 -17.19 25.88
N TYR A 380 -8.08 -18.20 26.73
CA TYR A 380 -6.95 -18.95 27.30
C TYR A 380 -6.61 -20.17 26.46
N SER A 381 -5.32 -20.29 26.10
CA SER A 381 -4.78 -21.46 25.40
C SER A 381 -3.93 -22.29 26.37
N GLU A 382 -4.40 -23.51 26.68
CA GLU A 382 -3.62 -24.46 27.50
C GLU A 382 -2.33 -24.94 26.79
N ALA A 383 -2.32 -24.97 25.45
CA ALA A 383 -1.19 -25.45 24.68
C ALA A 383 0.02 -24.52 24.74
N THR A 384 -0.24 -23.21 24.81
CA THR A 384 0.79 -22.16 24.83
C THR A 384 0.87 -21.44 26.18
N GLU A 385 -0.03 -21.73 27.12
CA GLU A 385 -0.19 -21.05 28.40
C GLU A 385 -0.36 -19.53 28.26
N THR A 386 -1.12 -19.09 27.21
CA THR A 386 -1.31 -17.67 26.89
C THR A 386 -2.75 -17.22 27.08
N TYR A 387 -2.92 -15.98 27.47
CA TYR A 387 -4.17 -15.23 27.54
C TYR A 387 -4.19 -14.20 26.41
N ARG A 388 -4.83 -14.51 25.29
CA ARG A 388 -5.01 -13.56 24.17
C ARG A 388 -6.27 -12.74 24.39
N VAL A 389 -6.23 -11.44 24.14
CA VAL A 389 -7.42 -10.59 24.14
C VAL A 389 -8.49 -11.18 23.22
N ALA A 390 -9.72 -11.30 23.73
CA ALA A 390 -10.83 -11.87 23.01
C ALA A 390 -11.46 -10.82 22.08
N THR A 391 -11.83 -11.24 20.87
CA THR A 391 -12.59 -10.41 19.92
C THR A 391 -14.05 -10.23 20.41
N ALA A 392 -14.74 -9.21 19.88
CA ALA A 392 -16.12 -8.95 20.21
C ALA A 392 -17.05 -10.15 19.89
N ASP A 393 -16.74 -10.93 18.86
CA ASP A 393 -17.53 -12.10 18.48
C ASP A 393 -17.27 -13.29 19.41
N GLU A 394 -16.02 -13.49 19.85
CA GLU A 394 -15.67 -14.51 20.83
C GLU A 394 -16.35 -14.24 22.19
N ILE A 395 -16.44 -12.97 22.60
CA ILE A 395 -17.14 -12.58 23.85
C ILE A 395 -18.63 -12.93 23.82
N LYS A 396 -19.27 -12.92 22.65
CA LYS A 396 -20.68 -13.30 22.49
C LYS A 396 -20.94 -14.79 22.71
N VAL A 397 -19.89 -15.62 22.57
CA VAL A 397 -20.00 -17.08 22.75
C VAL A 397 -19.83 -17.43 24.21
N SER A 398 -20.89 -17.88 24.85
CA SER A 398 -20.90 -18.22 26.29
C SER A 398 -19.88 -19.31 26.63
N GLY A 399 -19.03 -19.03 27.63
CA GLY A 399 -18.10 -20.01 28.22
C GLY A 399 -16.79 -20.17 27.45
N THR A 400 -16.50 -19.34 26.44
CA THR A 400 -15.23 -19.38 25.68
C THR A 400 -14.20 -18.40 26.24
N THR A 401 -14.63 -17.35 26.95
CA THR A 401 -13.78 -16.31 27.49
C THR A 401 -13.60 -16.37 28.98
N THR A 402 -12.50 -15.82 29.49
CA THR A 402 -12.22 -15.58 30.90
C THR A 402 -11.76 -14.13 31.10
N ASP A 403 -12.12 -13.54 32.24
CA ASP A 403 -11.59 -12.24 32.69
C ASP A 403 -10.51 -12.39 33.74
N THR A 404 -10.11 -13.64 34.05
CA THR A 404 -9.19 -13.98 35.13
C THR A 404 -7.90 -14.55 34.57
N ILE A 405 -6.78 -13.94 34.89
CA ILE A 405 -5.43 -14.37 34.60
C ILE A 405 -4.88 -15.07 35.84
N THR A 406 -4.56 -16.35 35.73
CA THR A 406 -3.90 -17.10 36.83
C THR A 406 -2.39 -17.03 36.62
N VAL A 407 -1.66 -16.57 37.64
CA VAL A 407 -0.21 -16.44 37.55
C VAL A 407 0.49 -17.80 37.52
N GLY A 408 1.34 -17.95 36.55
CA GLY A 408 2.24 -19.06 36.29
C GLY A 408 3.33 -18.55 35.36
N SER A 409 3.51 -19.20 34.21
CA SER A 409 4.37 -18.71 33.10
C SER A 409 3.55 -18.04 32.00
N ALA A 410 2.30 -17.66 32.30
CA ALA A 410 1.35 -17.22 31.27
C ALA A 410 1.69 -15.82 30.73
N ALA A 411 1.76 -15.72 29.41
CA ALA A 411 1.81 -14.44 28.72
C ALA A 411 0.41 -13.91 28.44
N VAL A 412 0.24 -12.58 28.51
CA VAL A 412 -0.95 -11.85 28.07
C VAL A 412 -0.62 -11.19 26.75
N THR A 413 -1.38 -11.48 25.68
CA THR A 413 -1.04 -11.10 24.31
C THR A 413 -2.18 -10.36 23.62
N GLY A 414 -1.84 -9.63 22.53
CA GLY A 414 -2.79 -8.93 21.70
C GLY A 414 -3.33 -7.62 22.30
N LEU A 415 -2.51 -6.93 23.08
CA LEU A 415 -2.80 -5.66 23.71
C LEU A 415 -2.39 -4.48 22.81
N ALA A 416 -3.03 -3.32 22.99
CA ALA A 416 -2.58 -2.07 22.38
C ALA A 416 -1.48 -1.41 23.23
N GLY A 417 -0.70 -0.50 22.65
CA GLY A 417 0.33 0.28 23.32
C GLY A 417 -0.24 1.41 24.17
N LYS A 418 -0.86 1.07 25.28
CA LYS A 418 -1.41 2.02 26.25
C LYS A 418 -1.16 1.55 27.66
N THR A 419 -1.58 2.34 28.64
CA THR A 419 -1.53 1.96 30.05
C THR A 419 -2.70 1.07 30.42
N TYR A 420 -2.42 0.02 31.18
CA TYR A 420 -3.38 -0.92 31.76
C TYR A 420 -3.20 -1.02 33.28
N TRP A 421 -4.17 -1.63 33.97
CA TRP A 421 -4.16 -1.80 35.40
C TRP A 421 -4.56 -3.23 35.78
N LEU A 422 -3.70 -3.88 36.59
CA LEU A 422 -3.92 -5.22 37.14
C LEU A 422 -4.56 -5.12 38.52
N GLU A 423 -5.70 -5.76 38.73
CA GLU A 423 -6.36 -5.93 40.01
C GLU A 423 -6.12 -7.34 40.51
N GLU A 424 -5.45 -7.51 41.64
CA GLU A 424 -5.30 -8.81 42.28
C GLU A 424 -6.62 -9.19 42.94
N ILE A 425 -7.22 -10.32 42.52
CA ILE A 425 -8.49 -10.82 43.05
C ILE A 425 -8.30 -12.03 43.98
N VAL A 426 -7.16 -12.71 43.88
CA VAL A 426 -6.74 -13.78 44.78
C VAL A 426 -5.24 -13.64 45.01
N ALA A 427 -4.84 -13.43 46.28
CA ALA A 427 -3.43 -13.40 46.64
C ALA A 427 -2.86 -14.82 46.81
N PRO A 428 -1.52 -15.04 46.66
CA PRO A 428 -0.86 -16.28 47.01
C PRO A 428 -1.10 -16.67 48.47
N GLU A 429 -1.05 -17.96 48.78
CA GLU A 429 -1.24 -18.45 50.14
C GLU A 429 -0.19 -17.87 51.11
N GLY A 430 -0.65 -17.22 52.17
CA GLY A 430 0.20 -16.59 53.19
C GLY A 430 0.57 -15.13 52.89
N TYR A 431 0.07 -14.53 51.84
CA TYR A 431 0.31 -13.15 51.44
C TYR A 431 -0.96 -12.29 51.55
N ASN A 432 -0.78 -10.98 51.69
CA ASN A 432 -1.88 -10.03 51.71
C ASN A 432 -2.34 -9.73 50.27
N LEU A 433 -3.66 -9.55 50.09
CA LEU A 433 -4.22 -9.05 48.83
C LEU A 433 -3.79 -7.57 48.65
N LEU A 434 -3.47 -7.19 47.42
CA LEU A 434 -3.19 -5.80 47.08
C LEU A 434 -4.48 -4.99 47.14
N GLU A 435 -4.40 -3.78 47.76
CA GLU A 435 -5.54 -2.87 47.89
C GLU A 435 -5.81 -2.11 46.59
N ASP A 436 -4.73 -1.71 45.89
CA ASP A 436 -4.76 -0.89 44.70
C ASP A 436 -4.39 -1.69 43.45
N ARG A 437 -4.86 -1.26 42.28
CA ARG A 437 -4.46 -1.79 41.00
C ARG A 437 -3.01 -1.45 40.69
N VAL A 438 -2.30 -2.39 40.05
CA VAL A 438 -0.91 -2.22 39.63
C VAL A 438 -0.88 -1.79 38.17
N GLN A 439 -0.19 -0.69 37.90
CA GLN A 439 -0.05 -0.12 36.54
C GLN A 439 0.89 -0.97 35.66
N VAL A 440 0.49 -1.16 34.39
CA VAL A 440 1.25 -1.81 33.34
C VAL A 440 1.31 -0.89 32.14
N ASP A 441 2.50 -0.35 31.84
CA ASP A 441 2.67 0.63 30.76
C ASP A 441 3.29 0.02 29.53
N PHE A 442 2.64 0.27 28.38
CA PHE A 442 3.17 0.04 27.03
C PHE A 442 3.31 1.35 26.25
N VAL A 443 3.31 2.48 26.95
CA VAL A 443 3.48 3.81 26.37
C VAL A 443 4.96 4.09 26.25
N THR A 444 5.39 4.57 25.07
CA THR A 444 6.72 5.15 24.91
C THR A 444 6.71 6.62 25.24
N GLU A 445 7.86 7.15 25.68
CA GLU A 445 8.04 8.58 25.99
C GLU A 445 7.86 9.51 24.76
N ASN A 446 7.86 8.94 23.54
CA ASN A 446 7.68 9.66 22.28
C ASN A 446 6.34 9.28 21.63
N ALA A 447 5.27 9.94 22.03
CA ALA A 447 3.98 9.83 21.35
C ALA A 447 4.14 10.27 19.87
N GLY A 448 4.01 9.34 18.92
CA GLY A 448 3.96 9.63 17.49
C GLY A 448 4.98 8.93 16.60
N GLU A 449 5.95 8.19 17.13
CA GLU A 449 6.82 7.35 16.31
C GLU A 449 6.41 5.88 16.38
N PRO A 450 6.48 5.13 15.25
CA PRO A 450 6.23 3.69 15.24
C PRO A 450 7.19 3.00 16.21
N LEU A 451 6.64 2.18 17.10
CA LEU A 451 7.43 1.43 18.06
C LEU A 451 8.09 0.24 17.39
N THR A 452 9.36 0.35 17.08
CA THR A 452 10.18 -0.82 16.81
C THR A 452 10.55 -1.47 18.16
N LEU A 453 9.83 -2.53 18.53
CA LEU A 453 10.21 -3.34 19.67
C LEU A 453 11.47 -4.15 19.31
N ALA A 454 12.56 -3.96 20.06
CA ALA A 454 13.73 -4.82 19.99
C ALA A 454 13.38 -6.23 20.50
N GLU A 455 14.08 -7.26 20.03
CA GLU A 455 13.85 -8.67 20.40
C GLU A 455 13.85 -8.96 21.92
N SER A 456 14.35 -8.01 22.71
CA SER A 456 14.47 -8.12 24.18
C SER A 456 13.30 -7.47 24.97
N ASP A 457 12.30 -6.91 24.26
CA ASP A 457 11.29 -6.06 24.91
C ASP A 457 9.97 -6.79 25.21
N LEU A 458 9.97 -8.11 25.32
CA LEU A 458 8.93 -8.85 26.03
C LEU A 458 8.92 -8.34 27.48
N LYS A 459 7.87 -7.57 27.81
CA LYS A 459 7.78 -6.93 29.13
C LYS A 459 7.47 -7.98 30.18
N ASP A 460 8.41 -8.20 31.09
CA ASP A 460 8.12 -8.88 32.34
C ASP A 460 7.45 -7.89 33.32
N GLN A 461 6.18 -8.14 33.64
CA GLN A 461 5.47 -7.37 34.65
C GLN A 461 5.55 -8.09 35.99
N GLU A 462 6.44 -7.64 36.83
CA GLU A 462 6.54 -8.13 38.19
C GLU A 462 5.53 -7.43 39.12
N VAL A 463 4.82 -8.22 39.92
CA VAL A 463 3.88 -7.74 40.94
C VAL A 463 4.29 -8.35 42.25
N GLU A 464 4.77 -7.50 43.19
CA GLU A 464 5.22 -7.92 44.52
C GLU A 464 4.05 -8.01 45.50
N ASN A 465 4.04 -9.04 46.38
CA ASN A 465 3.19 -9.08 47.57
C ASN A 465 4.03 -9.19 48.85
N GLU A 466 3.61 -8.48 49.86
CA GLU A 466 4.16 -8.63 51.19
C GLU A 466 3.53 -9.83 51.90
N ALA A 467 4.36 -10.60 52.61
CA ALA A 467 3.88 -11.68 53.45
C ALA A 467 2.91 -11.13 54.49
N GLY A 468 1.76 -11.76 54.60
CA GLY A 468 0.81 -11.40 55.66
C GLY A 468 1.51 -11.49 57.03
N SER A 469 1.52 -10.39 57.77
CA SER A 469 1.97 -10.48 59.17
C SER A 469 1.07 -11.51 59.85
N LEU A 470 1.65 -12.64 60.27
CA LEU A 470 0.93 -13.53 61.16
C LEU A 470 0.52 -12.65 62.32
N LEU A 471 -0.75 -12.30 62.44
CA LEU A 471 -1.28 -11.69 63.64
C LEU A 471 -0.84 -12.62 64.76
N PRO A 472 -0.11 -12.12 65.81
CA PRO A 472 0.28 -12.97 66.91
C PRO A 472 -1.00 -13.67 67.37
N SER A 473 -0.98 -15.00 67.36
CA SER A 473 -2.12 -15.79 67.84
C SER A 473 -2.44 -15.26 69.26
N THR A 474 -3.50 -14.42 69.34
CA THR A 474 -3.94 -13.84 70.65
C THR A 474 -4.43 -14.90 71.59
N GLY A 475 -4.43 -16.19 71.22
CA GLY A 475 -4.64 -17.42 71.99
C GLY A 475 -3.35 -18.07 72.48
N GLY A 476 -2.14 -17.47 72.24
CA GLY A 476 -0.87 -18.01 72.69
C GLY A 476 -0.67 -17.85 74.19
N MET A 477 0.49 -18.28 74.74
CA MET A 477 0.83 -18.35 76.18
C MET A 477 0.43 -17.12 77.02
N GLY A 478 0.21 -15.96 76.46
CA GLY A 478 -0.21 -14.74 77.18
C GLY A 478 -1.63 -14.82 77.74
N THR A 479 -2.60 -15.37 77.05
CA THR A 479 -3.96 -15.54 77.57
C THR A 479 -4.04 -16.62 78.63
N THR A 480 -3.26 -17.72 78.46
CA THR A 480 -3.13 -18.77 79.45
C THR A 480 -2.52 -18.24 80.73
N LEU A 481 -1.50 -17.38 80.67
CA LEU A 481 -0.87 -16.70 81.85
C LEU A 481 -1.87 -15.73 82.56
N ILE A 482 -2.68 -15.00 81.80
CA ILE A 482 -3.71 -14.10 82.36
C ILE A 482 -4.81 -14.91 83.04
N TYR A 483 -5.26 -16.04 82.44
CA TYR A 483 -6.22 -16.90 83.13
C TYR A 483 -5.64 -17.59 84.34
N ILE A 484 -4.40 -18.03 84.38
CA ILE A 484 -3.73 -18.58 85.55
C ILE A 484 -3.58 -17.50 86.62
N ALA A 485 -3.12 -16.32 86.30
CA ALA A 485 -3.00 -15.19 87.23
C ALA A 485 -4.37 -14.79 87.78
N GLY A 486 -5.40 -14.73 86.94
CA GLY A 486 -6.77 -14.44 87.40
C GLY A 486 -7.31 -15.51 88.34
N ALA A 487 -7.10 -16.79 88.03
CA ALA A 487 -7.52 -17.91 88.91
C ALA A 487 -6.79 -17.88 90.25
N VAL A 488 -5.49 -17.60 90.29
CA VAL A 488 -4.72 -17.47 91.54
C VAL A 488 -5.25 -16.28 92.39
N LEU A 489 -5.58 -15.15 91.77
CA LEU A 489 -6.16 -14.00 92.45
C LEU A 489 -7.55 -14.31 93.07
N VAL A 490 -8.39 -14.99 92.36
CA VAL A 490 -9.75 -15.43 92.81
C VAL A 490 -9.61 -16.40 93.97
N ILE A 491 -8.77 -17.43 93.85
CA ILE A 491 -8.51 -18.40 94.94
C ILE A 491 -7.89 -17.67 96.16
N GLY A 492 -6.92 -16.77 95.97
CA GLY A 492 -6.33 -15.98 97.05
C GLY A 492 -7.35 -15.10 97.73
N ALA A 493 -8.22 -14.41 96.98
CA ALA A 493 -9.31 -13.61 97.56
C ALA A 493 -10.34 -14.49 98.32
N GLY A 494 -10.65 -15.66 97.80
CA GLY A 494 -11.52 -16.64 98.45
C GLY A 494 -10.93 -17.12 99.80
N VAL A 495 -9.65 -17.50 99.83
CA VAL A 495 -8.97 -17.90 101.02
C VAL A 495 -8.93 -16.74 102.07
N LEU A 496 -8.63 -15.53 101.62
CA LEU A 496 -8.63 -14.34 102.53
C LEU A 496 -10.04 -14.06 103.06
N LEU A 497 -11.08 -14.21 102.34
CA LEU A 497 -12.45 -14.08 102.76
C LEU A 497 -12.84 -15.13 103.83
N VAL A 498 -12.44 -16.37 103.64
CA VAL A 498 -12.71 -17.49 104.52
C VAL A 498 -11.90 -17.29 105.81
N VAL A 499 -10.65 -16.89 105.75
CA VAL A 499 -9.81 -16.62 106.90
C VAL A 499 -10.36 -15.42 107.69
N ARG A 500 -10.78 -14.37 107.03
CA ARG A 500 -11.37 -13.19 107.62
C ARG A 500 -12.74 -13.47 108.30
N ARG A 501 -13.56 -14.38 107.71
CA ARG A 501 -14.79 -14.84 108.30
C ARG A 501 -14.53 -15.69 109.56
N ARG A 502 -13.52 -16.57 109.58
CA ARG A 502 -13.13 -17.33 110.75
C ARG A 502 -12.61 -16.45 111.87
N MET A 503 -11.76 -15.49 111.60
CA MET A 503 -11.27 -14.55 112.58
C MET A 503 -12.31 -13.67 113.19
N ASN A 504 -13.41 -13.36 112.49
CA ASN A 504 -14.54 -12.55 113.00
C ASN A 504 -15.60 -13.45 113.70
N ALA A 505 -15.49 -14.78 113.67
CA ALA A 505 -16.39 -15.69 114.37
C ALA A 505 -15.84 -16.16 115.71
N GLU A 506 -14.58 -15.79 116.05
CA GLU A 506 -13.88 -16.06 117.34
C GLU A 506 -13.76 -14.83 118.25
N ARG A 507 -14.60 -13.75 117.98
CA ARG A 507 -14.76 -12.62 118.84
C ARG A 507 -16.14 -12.56 119.42
#